data_8b9e4979a29c6f83c605ec557cbbf545
#
_entry.id   8b9e4979a29c6f83c605ec557cbbf545
#
_cell.length_a   1.000
_cell.length_b   1.000
_cell.length_c   1.000
_cell.angle_alpha   90.00
_cell.angle_beta   90.00
_cell.angle_gamma   90.00
#
_symmetry.space_group_name_H-M   'P 1'
#
loop_
_entity.id
_entity.type
_entity.pdbx_description
1 polymer ?
#
loop_
_entity_poly.entity_id
_entity_poly.type
_entity_poly.pdbx_seq_one_letter_code
_entity_poly.pdbx_strand_id
1 'polypeptide(L)'
;EVNYAGVWNENHETYEVALSSFCPDAEIHYAINDSVITASSSLYKSPILLSKDAVIYAAVYKEGKSMGRVTHKEFAINKATGCDYKCVPKTEWEHLDESFGLTDGYCGYAQDMRRWVSFYQDSVQIVVELKGTQRIKQVAFASLWRPWNMIWPAKAMSVSVSADGKNFFGVGNKVLSYDFTLTESTRFPASLSFPEVEATFVRLDLLSGGLCPKGYFNEGEQSRLAID
;
A
#
# COMPACT_ATOMS: atom_id res chain seq x y z
N GLU A 1 2.97 -21.92 -7.17
CA GLU A 1 2.86 -20.62 -6.49
C GLU A 1 1.37 -20.26 -6.37
N VAL A 2 1.01 -19.53 -5.27
CA VAL A 2 -0.35 -19.03 -5.04
C VAL A 2 -0.41 -17.58 -5.53
N ASN A 3 -1.45 -17.25 -6.31
CA ASN A 3 -1.80 -15.89 -6.68
C ASN A 3 -2.86 -15.34 -5.72
N TYR A 4 -2.76 -14.06 -5.41
CA TYR A 4 -3.66 -13.35 -4.50
C TYR A 4 -4.33 -12.21 -5.28
N ALA A 5 -5.66 -12.20 -5.31
CA ALA A 5 -6.46 -11.15 -5.92
C ALA A 5 -7.39 -10.57 -4.85
N GLY A 6 -7.06 -9.37 -4.37
CA GLY A 6 -7.85 -8.65 -3.38
C GLY A 6 -8.72 -7.59 -4.06
N VAL A 7 -9.95 -7.45 -3.63
CA VAL A 7 -10.89 -6.45 -4.14
C VAL A 7 -11.82 -5.97 -3.03
N TRP A 8 -12.11 -4.66 -3.03
CA TRP A 8 -13.18 -4.12 -2.20
C TRP A 8 -14.54 -4.51 -2.80
N ASN A 9 -15.38 -5.17 -2.01
CA ASN A 9 -16.74 -5.48 -2.38
C ASN A 9 -17.71 -4.44 -1.81
N GLU A 10 -18.19 -3.53 -2.65
CA GLU A 10 -19.09 -2.45 -2.24
C GLU A 10 -20.45 -2.95 -1.73
N ASN A 11 -20.94 -4.08 -2.26
CA ASN A 11 -22.23 -4.64 -1.86
C ASN A 11 -22.23 -5.19 -0.42
N HIS A 12 -21.07 -5.65 0.03
CA HIS A 12 -20.91 -6.25 1.36
C HIS A 12 -20.06 -5.38 2.31
N GLU A 13 -19.53 -4.25 1.82
CA GLU A 13 -18.59 -3.38 2.56
C GLU A 13 -17.42 -4.17 3.18
N THR A 14 -16.91 -5.13 2.43
CA THR A 14 -15.82 -6.03 2.85
C THR A 14 -14.70 -6.08 1.81
N TYR A 15 -13.50 -6.37 2.28
CA TYR A 15 -12.38 -6.66 1.40
C TYR A 15 -12.26 -8.17 1.21
N GLU A 16 -12.32 -8.62 -0.02
CA GLU A 16 -12.33 -10.02 -0.40
C GLU A 16 -11.01 -10.40 -1.07
N VAL A 17 -10.37 -11.48 -0.61
CA VAL A 17 -9.14 -11.99 -1.20
C VAL A 17 -9.38 -13.36 -1.80
N ALA A 18 -9.31 -13.44 -3.13
CA ALA A 18 -9.34 -14.70 -3.86
C ALA A 18 -7.93 -15.28 -3.99
N LEU A 19 -7.81 -16.59 -3.77
CA LEU A 19 -6.58 -17.35 -4.01
C LEU A 19 -6.74 -18.24 -5.22
N SER A 20 -5.69 -18.34 -6.04
CA SER A 20 -5.64 -19.25 -7.19
C SER A 20 -4.25 -19.84 -7.39
N SER A 21 -4.17 -20.94 -8.15
CA SER A 21 -2.91 -21.60 -8.51
C SER A 21 -2.97 -22.08 -9.95
N PHE A 22 -1.83 -22.08 -10.62
CA PHE A 22 -1.70 -22.70 -11.96
C PHE A 22 -1.54 -24.23 -11.91
N CYS A 23 -1.47 -24.82 -10.71
CA CYS A 23 -1.36 -26.26 -10.56
C CYS A 23 -2.76 -26.90 -10.66
N PRO A 24 -3.08 -27.67 -11.70
CA PRO A 24 -4.38 -28.30 -11.82
C PRO A 24 -4.58 -29.37 -10.73
N ASP A 25 -5.81 -29.49 -10.25
CA ASP A 25 -6.23 -30.47 -9.22
C ASP A 25 -5.45 -30.35 -7.89
N ALA A 26 -4.89 -29.18 -7.61
CA ALA A 26 -4.20 -28.92 -6.36
C ALA A 26 -5.08 -28.16 -5.40
N GLU A 27 -4.89 -28.45 -4.12
CA GLU A 27 -5.51 -27.74 -3.01
C GLU A 27 -4.66 -26.53 -2.59
N ILE A 28 -5.31 -25.44 -2.20
CA ILE A 28 -4.63 -24.31 -1.58
C ILE A 28 -4.94 -24.33 -0.10
N HIS A 29 -3.91 -24.46 0.72
CA HIS A 29 -4.01 -24.32 2.17
C HIS A 29 -3.49 -22.96 2.61
N TYR A 30 -4.17 -22.31 3.55
CA TYR A 30 -3.82 -20.97 3.98
C TYR A 30 -3.99 -20.76 5.50
N ALA A 31 -3.37 -19.69 5.99
CA ALA A 31 -3.62 -19.13 7.31
C ALA A 31 -3.50 -17.59 7.26
N ILE A 32 -4.18 -16.94 8.23
CA ILE A 32 -4.11 -15.49 8.41
C ILE A 32 -3.18 -15.21 9.59
N ASN A 33 -2.15 -14.37 9.37
CA ASN A 33 -1.15 -13.97 10.36
C ASN A 33 -0.35 -15.13 10.98
N ASP A 34 -0.30 -16.28 10.31
CA ASP A 34 0.51 -17.43 10.71
C ASP A 34 1.28 -17.95 9.49
N SER A 35 2.60 -17.96 9.58
CA SER A 35 3.49 -18.36 8.48
C SER A 35 3.63 -19.88 8.33
N VAL A 36 3.14 -20.67 9.28
CA VAL A 36 3.24 -22.13 9.26
C VAL A 36 2.05 -22.73 8.51
N ILE A 37 2.29 -23.14 7.26
CA ILE A 37 1.26 -23.78 6.42
C ILE A 37 1.58 -25.26 6.27
N THR A 38 0.59 -26.10 6.60
CA THR A 38 0.64 -27.56 6.50
C THR A 38 -0.58 -28.10 5.76
N ALA A 39 -0.61 -29.39 5.45
CA ALA A 39 -1.80 -30.03 4.87
C ALA A 39 -3.04 -30.02 5.82
N SER A 40 -2.85 -29.69 7.09
CA SER A 40 -3.94 -29.52 8.08
C SER A 40 -4.39 -28.05 8.25
N SER A 41 -3.70 -27.09 7.61
CA SER A 41 -4.14 -25.69 7.59
C SER A 41 -5.46 -25.54 6.84
N SER A 42 -6.13 -24.40 7.01
CA SER A 42 -7.44 -24.16 6.37
C SER A 42 -7.38 -24.36 4.86
N LEU A 43 -8.31 -25.17 4.35
CA LEU A 43 -8.48 -25.39 2.91
C LEU A 43 -9.22 -24.18 2.30
N TYR A 44 -8.65 -23.57 1.28
CA TYR A 44 -9.30 -22.49 0.55
C TYR A 44 -10.47 -23.02 -0.31
N LYS A 45 -11.67 -22.48 -0.08
CA LYS A 45 -12.90 -22.85 -0.79
C LYS A 45 -13.68 -21.66 -1.35
N SER A 46 -13.46 -20.48 -0.78
CA SER A 46 -14.14 -19.23 -1.14
C SER A 46 -13.28 -18.02 -0.77
N PRO A 47 -13.55 -16.83 -1.31
CA PRO A 47 -12.79 -15.63 -0.96
C PRO A 47 -12.69 -15.41 0.55
N ILE A 48 -11.49 -15.00 0.99
CA ILE A 48 -11.19 -14.70 2.39
C ILE A 48 -11.63 -13.26 2.65
N LEU A 49 -12.47 -13.07 3.67
CA LEU A 49 -12.97 -11.74 4.03
C LEU A 49 -12.02 -11.09 5.05
N LEU A 50 -11.57 -9.86 4.76
CA LEU A 50 -10.74 -9.05 5.64
C LEU A 50 -11.49 -7.80 6.08
N SER A 51 -11.49 -7.53 7.38
CA SER A 51 -12.02 -6.31 8.00
C SER A 51 -10.95 -5.47 8.69
N LYS A 52 -9.71 -5.90 8.67
CA LYS A 52 -8.53 -5.23 9.26
C LYS A 52 -7.27 -5.74 8.59
N ASP A 53 -6.16 -5.07 8.86
CA ASP A 53 -4.84 -5.45 8.39
C ASP A 53 -4.55 -6.93 8.65
N ALA A 54 -4.00 -7.59 7.64
CA ALA A 54 -3.70 -9.02 7.71
C ALA A 54 -2.57 -9.42 6.77
N VAL A 55 -1.87 -10.47 7.13
CA VAL A 55 -0.97 -11.21 6.23
C VAL A 55 -1.59 -12.55 5.94
N ILE A 56 -1.86 -12.85 4.68
CA ILE A 56 -2.33 -14.17 4.26
C ILE A 56 -1.12 -14.96 3.78
N TYR A 57 -0.87 -16.09 4.43
CA TYR A 57 0.12 -17.10 4.01
C TYR A 57 -0.61 -18.24 3.33
N ALA A 58 -0.07 -18.74 2.22
CA ALA A 58 -0.68 -19.87 1.51
C ALA A 58 0.35 -20.73 0.79
N ALA A 59 0.02 -21.99 0.62
CA ALA A 59 0.82 -22.96 -0.12
C ALA A 59 -0.09 -23.91 -0.92
N VAL A 60 0.45 -24.44 -1.99
CA VAL A 60 -0.21 -25.40 -2.87
C VAL A 60 0.14 -26.82 -2.40
N TYR A 61 -0.88 -27.67 -2.28
CA TYR A 61 -0.75 -29.09 -1.93
C TYR A 61 -1.40 -29.96 -3.00
N LYS A 62 -0.81 -31.11 -3.25
CA LYS A 62 -1.41 -32.19 -4.07
C LYS A 62 -1.16 -33.52 -3.38
N GLU A 63 -2.24 -34.30 -3.21
CA GLU A 63 -2.18 -35.59 -2.49
C GLU A 63 -1.46 -35.49 -1.13
N GLY A 64 -1.75 -34.42 -0.38
CA GLY A 64 -1.18 -34.17 0.95
C GLY A 64 0.30 -33.73 0.96
N LYS A 65 0.92 -33.54 -0.21
CA LYS A 65 2.33 -33.08 -0.31
C LYS A 65 2.40 -31.64 -0.79
N SER A 66 3.28 -30.86 -0.16
CA SER A 66 3.57 -29.48 -0.59
C SER A 66 4.18 -29.48 -1.99
N MET A 67 3.62 -28.64 -2.88
CA MET A 67 4.05 -28.47 -4.26
C MET A 67 4.95 -27.24 -4.47
N GLY A 68 5.44 -26.64 -3.39
CA GLY A 68 6.31 -25.49 -3.46
C GLY A 68 6.46 -24.77 -2.12
N ARG A 69 6.98 -23.55 -2.16
CA ARG A 69 7.16 -22.73 -0.96
C ARG A 69 5.84 -22.11 -0.50
N VAL A 70 5.77 -21.79 0.78
CA VAL A 70 4.75 -20.89 1.31
C VAL A 70 4.97 -19.50 0.71
N THR A 71 3.92 -18.92 0.19
CA THR A 71 3.90 -17.52 -0.27
C THR A 71 3.05 -16.70 0.69
N HIS A 72 3.20 -15.39 0.68
CA HIS A 72 2.37 -14.50 1.51
C HIS A 72 2.06 -13.19 0.80
N LYS A 73 1.02 -12.51 1.30
CA LYS A 73 0.63 -11.17 0.87
C LYS A 73 0.12 -10.39 2.07
N GLU A 74 0.60 -9.14 2.21
CA GLU A 74 0.15 -8.20 3.22
C GLU A 74 -0.98 -7.33 2.67
N PHE A 75 -1.96 -7.07 3.53
CA PHE A 75 -3.11 -6.21 3.23
C PHE A 75 -3.27 -5.18 4.34
N ALA A 76 -3.47 -3.92 3.95
CA ALA A 76 -3.77 -2.79 4.84
C ALA A 76 -5.23 -2.36 4.62
N ILE A 77 -6.10 -2.80 5.52
CA ILE A 77 -7.54 -2.55 5.43
C ILE A 77 -7.94 -1.44 6.40
N ASN A 78 -8.31 -0.31 5.83
CA ASN A 78 -8.63 0.89 6.58
C ASN A 78 -9.75 1.69 5.90
N LYS A 79 -10.08 2.89 6.42
CA LYS A 79 -11.18 3.71 5.91
C LYS A 79 -10.97 4.27 4.49
N ALA A 80 -9.73 4.26 4.00
CA ALA A 80 -9.41 4.65 2.62
C ALA A 80 -9.51 3.47 1.64
N THR A 81 -9.57 2.22 2.12
CA THR A 81 -9.60 1.04 1.26
C THR A 81 -10.83 1.04 0.35
N GLY A 82 -10.59 0.94 -0.96
CA GLY A 82 -11.62 1.01 -1.99
C GLY A 82 -12.25 2.40 -2.17
N CYS A 83 -11.61 3.46 -1.66
CA CYS A 83 -12.05 4.84 -1.90
C CYS A 83 -11.40 5.41 -3.16
N ASP A 84 -12.10 6.34 -3.79
CA ASP A 84 -11.54 7.13 -4.89
C ASP A 84 -10.49 8.12 -4.37
N TYR A 85 -9.45 8.35 -5.17
CA TYR A 85 -8.47 9.37 -4.89
C TYR A 85 -8.02 10.13 -6.14
N LYS A 86 -7.46 11.32 -5.93
CA LYS A 86 -6.87 12.16 -6.99
C LYS A 86 -5.49 12.61 -6.57
N CYS A 87 -4.55 12.58 -7.51
CA CYS A 87 -3.19 13.11 -7.32
C CYS A 87 -2.97 14.38 -8.13
N VAL A 88 -2.23 15.32 -7.56
CA VAL A 88 -1.75 16.52 -8.24
C VAL A 88 -0.25 16.68 -7.91
N PRO A 89 0.63 16.65 -8.91
CA PRO A 89 0.38 16.29 -10.31
C PRO A 89 -0.13 14.86 -10.45
N LYS A 90 -0.67 14.54 -11.59
CA LYS A 90 -1.03 13.16 -11.94
C LYS A 90 0.22 12.28 -11.98
N THR A 91 0.06 10.99 -11.69
CA THR A 91 1.18 10.05 -11.77
C THR A 91 1.61 9.87 -13.23
N GLU A 92 2.89 9.65 -13.46
CA GLU A 92 3.39 9.38 -14.83
C GLU A 92 3.00 7.99 -15.35
N TRP A 93 2.53 7.11 -14.47
CA TRP A 93 2.24 5.70 -14.74
C TRP A 93 0.74 5.38 -14.73
N GLU A 94 -0.11 6.33 -15.07
CA GLU A 94 -1.57 6.10 -15.23
C GLU A 94 -1.91 4.95 -16.21
N HIS A 95 -0.91 4.40 -16.91
CA HIS A 95 -1.08 3.33 -17.89
C HIS A 95 -0.76 1.93 -17.37
N LEU A 96 -0.24 1.81 -16.17
CA LEU A 96 0.05 0.52 -15.57
C LEU A 96 -1.14 0.06 -14.76
N ASP A 97 -2.03 -0.66 -15.42
CA ASP A 97 -3.12 -1.44 -14.85
C ASP A 97 -3.89 -0.70 -13.74
N GLU A 98 -5.11 -0.26 -14.04
CA GLU A 98 -6.04 0.42 -13.12
C GLU A 98 -6.31 -0.36 -11.81
N SER A 99 -5.76 -1.59 -11.71
CA SER A 99 -5.89 -2.47 -10.54
C SER A 99 -4.95 -2.14 -9.37
N PHE A 100 -4.00 -1.19 -9.53
CA PHE A 100 -3.03 -0.85 -8.50
C PHE A 100 -3.13 0.63 -8.12
N GLY A 101 -3.41 0.90 -6.85
CA GLY A 101 -3.59 2.25 -6.37
C GLY A 101 -3.34 2.39 -4.88
N LEU A 102 -3.30 3.63 -4.41
CA LEU A 102 -3.04 3.99 -3.00
C LEU A 102 -4.13 3.50 -2.02
N THR A 103 -5.25 3.05 -2.53
CA THR A 103 -6.43 2.63 -1.76
C THR A 103 -6.87 1.20 -2.08
N ASP A 104 -6.04 0.43 -2.77
CA ASP A 104 -6.35 -0.93 -3.23
C ASP A 104 -6.29 -1.99 -2.12
N GLY A 105 -5.85 -1.61 -0.92
CA GLY A 105 -5.75 -2.48 0.25
C GLY A 105 -4.53 -3.40 0.27
N TYR A 106 -3.65 -3.34 -0.72
CA TYR A 106 -2.38 -4.07 -0.71
C TYR A 106 -1.29 -3.27 -0.01
N CYS A 107 -0.28 -3.97 0.50
CA CYS A 107 0.98 -3.36 0.91
C CYS A 107 2.06 -3.60 -0.16
N GLY A 108 2.72 -2.54 -0.60
CA GLY A 108 3.83 -2.60 -1.53
C GLY A 108 5.04 -3.28 -0.93
N TYR A 109 5.66 -4.20 -1.67
CA TYR A 109 6.94 -4.84 -1.31
C TYR A 109 8.10 -4.07 -1.90
N ALA A 110 9.17 -3.91 -1.11
CA ALA A 110 10.35 -3.17 -1.56
C ALA A 110 11.01 -3.78 -2.83
N GLN A 111 10.82 -5.07 -3.07
CA GLN A 111 11.35 -5.79 -4.23
C GLN A 111 10.42 -5.78 -5.44
N ASP A 112 9.14 -5.43 -5.27
CA ASP A 112 8.14 -5.41 -6.35
C ASP A 112 7.69 -3.98 -6.65
N MET A 113 8.19 -3.42 -7.76
CA MET A 113 7.89 -2.04 -8.17
C MET A 113 6.45 -1.83 -8.65
N ARG A 114 5.73 -2.88 -9.00
CA ARG A 114 4.39 -2.81 -9.61
C ARG A 114 3.29 -2.29 -8.67
N ARG A 115 3.56 -2.29 -7.35
CA ARG A 115 2.62 -1.88 -6.31
C ARG A 115 2.92 -0.50 -5.74
N TRP A 116 3.70 0.32 -6.44
CA TRP A 116 4.11 1.64 -6.00
C TRP A 116 3.64 2.71 -6.98
N VAL A 117 2.92 3.68 -6.48
CA VAL A 117 2.54 4.87 -7.25
C VAL A 117 3.69 5.86 -7.22
N SER A 118 4.18 6.27 -8.39
CA SER A 118 5.43 7.04 -8.53
C SER A 118 5.21 8.44 -9.08
N PHE A 119 6.03 9.39 -8.59
CA PHE A 119 6.01 10.81 -8.93
C PHE A 119 7.43 11.35 -9.08
N TYR A 120 7.66 12.25 -10.04
CA TYR A 120 8.96 12.92 -10.26
C TYR A 120 9.00 14.38 -9.80
N GLN A 121 7.97 14.84 -9.12
CA GLN A 121 7.82 16.22 -8.68
C GLN A 121 8.32 16.43 -7.26
N ASP A 122 8.66 17.69 -6.92
CA ASP A 122 9.10 18.07 -5.58
C ASP A 122 8.01 17.92 -4.52
N SER A 123 6.75 18.09 -4.92
CA SER A 123 5.60 17.94 -4.04
C SER A 123 4.46 17.20 -4.74
N VAL A 124 3.74 16.43 -3.96
CA VAL A 124 2.58 15.66 -4.41
C VAL A 124 1.44 15.90 -3.44
N GLN A 125 0.28 16.21 -3.98
CA GLN A 125 -0.98 16.29 -3.24
C GLN A 125 -1.85 15.10 -3.60
N ILE A 126 -2.35 14.40 -2.60
CA ILE A 126 -3.27 13.28 -2.74
C ILE A 126 -4.55 13.63 -1.97
N VAL A 127 -5.68 13.57 -2.65
CA VAL A 127 -6.99 13.77 -2.03
C VAL A 127 -7.78 12.49 -2.14
N VAL A 128 -8.12 11.90 -1.01
CA VAL A 128 -8.96 10.71 -0.89
C VAL A 128 -10.37 11.14 -0.53
N GLU A 129 -11.37 10.66 -1.26
CA GLU A 129 -12.78 10.81 -0.95
C GLU A 129 -13.26 9.58 -0.17
N LEU A 130 -13.50 9.73 1.12
CA LEU A 130 -13.95 8.64 1.98
C LEU A 130 -15.40 8.26 1.68
N LYS A 131 -15.79 7.04 2.02
CA LYS A 131 -17.18 6.56 1.89
C LYS A 131 -18.06 7.22 2.94
N GLY A 132 -18.48 8.45 2.63
CA GLY A 132 -19.23 9.33 3.55
C GLY A 132 -18.35 9.95 4.64
N THR A 133 -18.99 10.62 5.58
CA THR A 133 -18.28 11.25 6.71
C THR A 133 -17.78 10.19 7.67
N GLN A 134 -16.48 10.20 7.93
CA GLN A 134 -15.77 9.27 8.80
C GLN A 134 -15.05 10.01 9.92
N ARG A 135 -14.95 9.38 11.09
CA ARG A 135 -14.07 9.82 12.18
C ARG A 135 -12.68 9.28 11.93
N ILE A 136 -11.70 10.15 11.80
CA ILE A 136 -10.31 9.80 11.57
C ILE A 136 -9.40 10.45 12.61
N LYS A 137 -8.30 9.79 12.94
CA LYS A 137 -7.29 10.28 13.91
C LYS A 137 -5.86 10.00 13.46
N GLN A 138 -5.69 9.39 12.30
CA GLN A 138 -4.38 9.05 11.75
C GLN A 138 -4.47 8.93 10.24
N VAL A 139 -3.41 9.38 9.58
CA VAL A 139 -3.11 9.06 8.17
C VAL A 139 -1.77 8.38 8.12
N ALA A 140 -1.67 7.32 7.35
CA ALA A 140 -0.45 6.54 7.15
C ALA A 140 -0.24 6.23 5.68
N PHE A 141 1.01 6.09 5.27
CA PHE A 141 1.44 5.62 3.96
C PHE A 141 2.83 4.98 4.09
N ALA A 142 3.33 4.37 3.05
CA ALA A 142 4.71 3.94 2.98
C ALA A 142 5.42 4.62 1.81
N SER A 143 6.72 4.90 1.97
CA SER A 143 7.62 5.31 0.89
C SER A 143 8.59 4.19 0.57
N LEU A 144 8.92 4.04 -0.70
CA LEU A 144 9.99 3.14 -1.13
C LEU A 144 11.32 3.88 -1.14
N TRP A 145 12.37 3.26 -0.62
CA TRP A 145 13.75 3.63 -0.82
C TRP A 145 14.44 2.63 -1.73
N ARG A 146 14.91 3.10 -2.88
CA ARG A 146 15.63 2.30 -3.87
C ARG A 146 16.57 3.21 -4.67
N PRO A 147 17.72 3.58 -4.08
CA PRO A 147 18.58 4.65 -4.60
C PRO A 147 19.14 4.37 -5.99
N TRP A 148 19.44 3.14 -6.36
CA TRP A 148 19.87 2.77 -7.72
C TRP A 148 18.79 2.93 -8.81
N ASN A 149 17.55 3.19 -8.43
CA ASN A 149 16.45 3.57 -9.31
C ASN A 149 16.01 5.03 -9.09
N MET A 150 16.84 5.84 -8.40
CA MET A 150 16.55 7.24 -8.05
C MET A 150 15.28 7.39 -7.15
N ILE A 151 14.89 6.36 -6.42
CA ILE A 151 13.70 6.41 -5.58
C ILE A 151 14.09 6.73 -4.14
N TRP A 152 13.58 7.89 -3.69
CA TRP A 152 13.82 8.43 -2.35
C TRP A 152 12.51 8.67 -1.62
N PRO A 153 12.44 8.40 -0.31
CA PRO A 153 11.21 8.57 0.46
C PRO A 153 10.84 10.05 0.64
N ALA A 154 9.59 10.29 0.98
CA ALA A 154 9.10 11.63 1.28
C ALA A 154 9.84 12.25 2.48
N LYS A 155 10.22 13.53 2.39
CA LYS A 155 10.88 14.28 3.49
C LYS A 155 9.92 14.82 4.51
N ALA A 156 8.70 15.12 4.10
CA ALA A 156 7.68 15.67 4.98
C ALA A 156 6.29 15.29 4.50
N MET A 157 5.36 15.31 5.44
CA MET A 157 3.93 15.14 5.18
C MET A 157 3.12 16.21 5.91
N SER A 158 2.04 16.66 5.29
CA SER A 158 1.00 17.48 5.92
C SER A 158 -0.36 16.87 5.63
N VAL A 159 -1.25 16.89 6.61
CA VAL A 159 -2.60 16.35 6.48
C VAL A 159 -3.61 17.47 6.70
N SER A 160 -4.58 17.54 5.81
CA SER A 160 -5.74 18.42 5.91
C SER A 160 -7.01 17.62 5.64
N VAL A 161 -8.11 18.06 6.18
CA VAL A 161 -9.42 17.39 6.04
C VAL A 161 -10.47 18.36 5.57
N SER A 162 -11.54 17.85 4.96
CA SER A 162 -12.65 18.64 4.47
C SER A 162 -13.96 17.84 4.53
N ALA A 163 -15.06 18.53 4.71
CA ALA A 163 -16.42 17.98 4.60
C ALA A 163 -16.94 18.05 3.16
N ASP A 164 -16.49 19.03 2.35
CA ASP A 164 -17.06 19.39 1.06
C ASP A 164 -16.09 19.20 -0.13
N GLY A 165 -14.85 18.79 0.14
CA GLY A 165 -13.79 18.61 -0.86
C GLY A 165 -13.23 19.93 -1.44
N LYS A 166 -13.63 21.08 -0.91
CA LYS A 166 -13.21 22.41 -1.36
C LYS A 166 -12.47 23.18 -0.27
N ASN A 167 -13.05 23.21 0.92
CA ASN A 167 -12.49 23.92 2.07
C ASN A 167 -11.73 22.95 2.96
N PHE A 168 -10.41 22.98 2.87
CA PHE A 168 -9.53 22.12 3.67
C PHE A 168 -8.93 22.88 4.84
N PHE A 169 -8.88 22.23 6.00
CA PHE A 169 -8.18 22.74 7.18
C PHE A 169 -7.13 21.73 7.67
N GLY A 170 -5.95 22.24 8.03
CA GLY A 170 -4.82 21.42 8.44
C GLY A 170 -5.06 20.79 9.81
N VAL A 171 -4.76 19.50 9.93
CA VAL A 171 -4.85 18.75 11.19
C VAL A 171 -3.47 18.36 11.75
N GLY A 172 -2.42 18.47 10.93
CA GLY A 172 -1.05 18.27 11.38
C GLY A 172 -0.05 18.18 10.23
N ASN A 173 1.23 18.22 10.60
CA ASN A 173 2.37 18.02 9.70
C ASN A 173 3.50 17.31 10.44
N LYS A 174 4.43 16.71 9.69
CA LYS A 174 5.57 15.98 10.22
C LYS A 174 6.73 16.00 9.24
N VAL A 175 7.92 16.31 9.74
CA VAL A 175 9.18 16.06 9.04
C VAL A 175 9.52 14.59 9.24
N LEU A 176 9.90 13.91 8.14
CA LEU A 176 10.23 12.51 8.12
C LEU A 176 11.74 12.33 8.05
N SER A 177 12.27 11.40 8.82
CA SER A 177 13.68 11.04 8.81
C SER A 177 13.82 9.53 8.71
N TYR A 178 14.84 9.08 7.99
CA TYR A 178 15.05 7.67 7.67
C TYR A 178 16.51 7.30 7.87
N ASP A 179 16.74 6.02 8.17
CA ASP A 179 18.08 5.45 8.21
C ASP A 179 18.43 4.93 6.81
N PHE A 180 19.39 5.58 6.17
CA PHE A 180 19.89 5.23 4.84
C PHE A 180 21.15 4.36 4.87
N THR A 181 21.49 3.75 6.00
CA THR A 181 22.62 2.80 6.11
C THR A 181 22.31 1.42 5.52
N LEU A 182 21.06 1.17 5.17
CA LEU A 182 20.59 -0.07 4.56
C LEU A 182 21.16 -0.25 3.15
N THR A 183 21.44 -1.50 2.77
CA THR A 183 22.01 -1.84 1.45
C THR A 183 20.98 -2.39 0.47
N GLU A 184 19.75 -2.61 0.92
CA GLU A 184 18.67 -3.21 0.13
C GLU A 184 17.49 -2.23 -0.04
N SER A 185 16.67 -2.48 -1.07
CA SER A 185 15.38 -1.79 -1.21
C SER A 185 14.58 -1.91 0.08
N THR A 186 14.10 -0.80 0.58
CA THR A 186 13.40 -0.75 1.87
C THR A 186 12.08 0.00 1.77
N ARG A 187 11.05 -0.57 2.39
CA ARG A 187 9.78 0.08 2.61
C ARG A 187 9.84 0.86 3.93
N PHE A 188 9.64 2.18 3.86
CA PHE A 188 9.60 3.06 5.03
C PHE A 188 8.17 3.48 5.33
N PRO A 189 7.53 2.92 6.37
CA PRO A 189 6.22 3.37 6.80
C PRO A 189 6.31 4.75 7.47
N ALA A 190 5.32 5.59 7.21
CA ALA A 190 5.16 6.89 7.83
C ALA A 190 3.71 7.08 8.27
N SER A 191 3.52 7.75 9.40
CA SER A 191 2.19 8.09 9.91
C SER A 191 2.20 9.41 10.66
N LEU A 192 1.03 10.06 10.65
CA LEU A 192 0.73 11.24 11.44
C LEU A 192 -0.57 11.01 12.20
N SER A 193 -0.50 11.08 13.52
CA SER A 193 -1.66 11.04 14.40
C SER A 193 -2.05 12.45 14.83
N PHE A 194 -3.36 12.69 14.97
CA PHE A 194 -3.95 13.97 15.36
C PHE A 194 -5.22 13.72 16.20
N PRO A 195 -5.77 14.74 16.88
CA PRO A 195 -7.06 14.60 17.55
C PRO A 195 -8.14 14.12 16.58
N GLU A 196 -9.05 13.26 17.04
CA GLU A 196 -10.11 12.73 16.21
C GLU A 196 -10.95 13.83 15.57
N VAL A 197 -11.15 13.76 14.26
CA VAL A 197 -11.93 14.71 13.47
C VAL A 197 -12.88 13.97 12.54
N GLU A 198 -14.01 14.60 12.20
CA GLU A 198 -14.90 14.11 11.15
C GLU A 198 -14.48 14.68 9.79
N ALA A 199 -14.43 13.82 8.78
CA ALA A 199 -14.02 14.19 7.42
C ALA A 199 -14.71 13.32 6.37
N THR A 200 -15.04 13.92 5.23
CA THR A 200 -15.41 13.21 3.99
C THR A 200 -14.24 13.15 3.02
N PHE A 201 -13.37 14.15 3.07
CA PHE A 201 -12.17 14.21 2.24
C PHE A 201 -10.92 14.37 3.11
N VAL A 202 -9.89 13.62 2.74
CA VAL A 202 -8.55 13.70 3.37
C VAL A 202 -7.55 14.11 2.31
N ARG A 203 -6.80 15.18 2.56
CA ARG A 203 -5.70 15.62 1.72
C ARG A 203 -4.38 15.34 2.41
N LEU A 204 -3.53 14.60 1.73
CA LEU A 204 -2.16 14.33 2.09
C LEU A 204 -1.25 15.09 1.12
N ASP A 205 -0.47 16.03 1.65
CA ASP A 205 0.55 16.74 0.90
C ASP A 205 1.92 16.17 1.30
N LEU A 206 2.69 15.72 0.32
CA LEU A 206 4.02 15.13 0.50
C LEU A 206 5.08 16.00 -0.17
N LEU A 207 6.20 16.18 0.53
CA LEU A 207 7.42 16.74 -0.04
C LEU A 207 8.36 15.58 -0.41
N SER A 208 8.79 15.51 -1.66
CA SER A 208 9.66 14.43 -2.17
C SER A 208 11.07 14.48 -1.57
N GLY A 209 11.87 13.45 -1.84
CA GLY A 209 13.28 13.37 -1.50
C GLY A 209 14.12 14.54 -2.05
N GLY A 210 13.64 15.24 -3.10
CA GLY A 210 14.36 16.29 -3.80
C GLY A 210 15.42 15.71 -4.73
N LEU A 211 16.61 16.32 -4.80
CA LEU A 211 17.69 15.83 -5.65
C LEU A 211 18.37 14.61 -5.02
N CYS A 212 18.82 13.69 -5.88
CA CYS A 212 19.61 12.54 -5.45
C CYS A 212 20.88 13.01 -4.73
N PRO A 213 21.14 12.49 -3.51
CA PRO A 213 22.27 12.96 -2.71
C PRO A 213 23.62 12.63 -3.32
N LYS A 214 24.65 13.36 -2.84
CA LYS A 214 26.04 13.14 -3.20
C LYS A 214 26.49 11.71 -2.89
N GLY A 215 27.23 11.11 -3.84
CA GLY A 215 27.77 9.75 -3.71
C GLY A 215 26.86 8.66 -4.25
N TYR A 216 25.68 8.99 -4.75
CA TYR A 216 24.80 8.04 -5.44
C TYR A 216 24.88 8.20 -6.97
N PHE A 217 24.48 7.15 -7.70
CA PHE A 217 24.65 7.05 -9.16
C PHE A 217 24.13 8.25 -9.95
N ASN A 218 23.02 8.85 -9.54
CA ASN A 218 22.38 9.98 -10.20
C ASN A 218 22.47 11.25 -9.33
N GLU A 219 23.63 11.53 -8.75
CA GLU A 219 23.86 12.71 -7.92
C GLU A 219 23.38 14.00 -8.62
N GLY A 220 22.56 14.78 -7.93
CA GLY A 220 22.03 16.05 -8.40
C GLY A 220 20.85 15.98 -9.37
N GLU A 221 20.42 14.80 -9.78
CA GLU A 221 19.19 14.62 -10.55
C GLU A 221 17.95 14.57 -9.66
N GLN A 222 16.79 14.92 -10.22
CA GLN A 222 15.52 14.85 -9.52
C GLN A 222 15.19 13.42 -9.12
N SER A 223 14.98 13.19 -7.84
CA SER A 223 14.57 11.88 -7.36
C SER A 223 13.10 11.60 -7.65
N ARG A 224 12.76 10.32 -7.73
CA ARG A 224 11.39 9.82 -7.79
C ARG A 224 10.88 9.56 -6.37
N LEU A 225 9.66 9.99 -6.08
CA LEU A 225 8.90 9.54 -4.92
C LEU A 225 8.03 8.34 -5.34
N ALA A 226 8.12 7.22 -4.63
CA ALA A 226 7.23 6.08 -4.81
C ALA A 226 6.54 5.77 -3.47
N ILE A 227 5.22 5.69 -3.47
CA ILE A 227 4.39 5.52 -2.28
C ILE A 227 3.32 4.44 -2.47
N ASP A 228 2.85 3.96 -1.33
CA ASP A 228 1.80 2.96 -1.16
C ASP A 228 0.97 3.25 0.11
#